data_f88aeb3416b8d430318e8e6fbe042e4a
#
_entry.id   f88aeb3416b8d430318e8e6fbe042e4a
#
_cell.length_a   1.000
_cell.length_b   1.000
_cell.length_c   1.000
_cell.angle_alpha   90.00
_cell.angle_beta   90.00
_cell.angle_gamma   90.00
#
_symmetry.space_group_name_H-M   'P 1'
#
loop_
_entity.id
_entity.type
_entity.pdbx_description
1 polymer ?
#
loop_
_entity_poly.entity_id
_entity_poly.type
_entity_poly.pdbx_seq_one_letter_code
_entity_poly.pdbx_strand_id
1 'polypeptide(L)' 'MRYVYLVYDDWHGLQCICATPEKATELVKEDAFSSGLPKDTPLDYDDEERWGWEGATCWVRREVIQ' A
#
# COMPACT_ATOMS: atom_id res chain seq x y z
N MET A 1 -2.05 8.03 20.29
CA MET A 1 -2.36 6.90 19.40
C MET A 1 -1.37 6.87 18.26
N ARG A 2 -0.79 5.73 18.00
CA ARG A 2 0.19 5.55 16.93
C ARG A 2 -0.33 4.61 15.87
N TYR A 3 0.16 4.81 14.67
CA TYR A 3 -0.16 3.93 13.54
C TYR A 3 1.11 3.39 12.92
N VAL A 4 1.02 2.18 12.40
CA VAL A 4 1.99 1.66 11.46
C VAL A 4 1.27 1.36 10.15
N TYR A 5 2.02 1.31 9.07
CA TYR A 5 1.50 1.14 7.72
C TYR A 5 2.11 -0.11 7.15
N LEU A 6 1.27 -1.10 6.92
CA LEU A 6 1.68 -2.42 6.48
C LEU A 6 1.55 -2.51 4.97
N VAL A 7 2.59 -2.98 4.31
CA VAL A 7 2.56 -3.22 2.87
C VAL A 7 2.31 -4.72 2.66
N TYR A 8 1.21 -5.03 2.02
CA TYR A 8 0.82 -6.41 1.71
C TYR A 8 0.89 -6.70 0.22
N ASP A 9 1.12 -7.96 -0.08
CA ASP A 9 1.12 -8.51 -1.43
C ASP A 9 0.17 -9.70 -1.45
N ASP A 10 -0.64 -9.84 -2.50
CA ASP A 10 -1.58 -10.96 -2.64
C ASP A 10 -0.89 -12.32 -2.62
N TRP A 11 0.35 -12.37 -3.07
CA TRP A 11 1.09 -13.63 -3.19
C TRP A 11 1.89 -14.00 -1.95
N HIS A 12 2.43 -13.00 -1.25
CA HIS A 12 3.39 -13.20 -0.17
C HIS A 12 2.92 -12.72 1.19
N GLY A 13 1.77 -12.05 1.25
CA GLY A 13 1.26 -11.48 2.49
C GLY A 13 2.03 -10.22 2.89
N LEU A 14 2.35 -10.09 4.16
CA LEU A 14 3.04 -8.90 4.67
C LEU A 14 4.47 -8.81 4.13
N GLN A 15 4.78 -7.71 3.46
CA GLN A 15 6.09 -7.46 2.88
C GLN A 15 6.93 -6.54 3.75
N CYS A 16 6.30 -5.51 4.31
CA CYS A 16 7.05 -4.43 4.95
C CYS A 16 6.17 -3.71 5.96
N ILE A 17 6.79 -3.13 6.99
CA ILE A 17 6.13 -2.27 7.97
C ILE A 17 6.79 -0.91 7.90
N CYS A 18 5.98 0.13 7.69
CA CYS A 18 6.47 1.50 7.54
C CYS A 18 5.92 2.38 8.66
N ALA A 19 6.69 3.39 9.04
CA ALA A 19 6.30 4.33 10.09
C ALA A 19 5.39 5.43 9.56
N THR A 20 5.41 5.71 8.25
CA THR A 20 4.62 6.77 7.64
C THR A 20 3.79 6.24 6.47
N PRO A 21 2.62 6.83 6.21
CA PRO A 21 1.79 6.42 5.08
C PRO A 21 2.46 6.75 3.75
N GLU A 22 3.22 7.84 3.69
CA GLU A 22 3.92 8.26 2.48
C GLU A 22 4.92 7.20 2.03
N LYS A 23 5.69 6.67 2.97
CA LYS A 23 6.69 5.64 2.68
C LYS A 23 6.04 4.36 2.19
N ALA A 24 5.00 3.90 2.86
CA ALA A 24 4.27 2.70 2.47
C ALA A 24 3.62 2.86 1.09
N THR A 25 2.99 4.00 0.85
CA THR A 25 2.34 4.29 -0.44
C THR A 25 3.36 4.32 -1.56
N GLU A 26 4.53 4.90 -1.33
CA GLU A 26 5.59 4.96 -2.33
C GLU A 26 6.10 3.57 -2.70
N LEU A 27 6.26 2.69 -1.72
CA LEU A 27 6.70 1.32 -1.99
C LEU A 27 5.69 0.55 -2.84
N VAL A 28 4.41 0.68 -2.51
CA VAL A 28 3.34 0.05 -3.29
C VAL A 28 3.26 0.65 -4.69
N LYS A 29 3.42 1.96 -4.81
CA LYS A 29 3.42 2.67 -6.09
C LYS A 29 4.53 2.15 -7.00
N GLU A 30 5.73 2.04 -6.46
CA GLU A 30 6.89 1.54 -7.20
C GLU A 30 6.64 0.14 -7.74
N ASP A 31 6.13 -0.74 -6.90
CA ASP A 31 5.81 -2.10 -7.31
C ASP A 31 4.73 -2.14 -8.38
N ALA A 32 3.65 -1.38 -8.19
CA ALA A 32 2.52 -1.34 -9.11
C ALA A 32 2.95 -0.87 -10.50
N PHE A 33 3.69 0.24 -10.56
CA PHE A 33 4.09 0.82 -11.85
C PHE A 33 5.23 0.07 -12.52
N SER A 34 6.10 -0.57 -11.76
CA SER A 34 7.13 -1.43 -12.35
C SER A 34 6.55 -2.71 -12.94
N SER A 35 5.38 -3.13 -12.47
CA SER A 35 4.66 -4.28 -13.01
C SER A 35 3.88 -3.97 -14.29
N GLY A 36 3.88 -2.73 -14.74
CA GLY A 36 3.23 -2.33 -15.99
C GLY A 36 1.90 -1.62 -15.84
N LEU A 37 1.53 -1.25 -14.61
CA LEU A 37 0.31 -0.48 -14.39
C LEU A 37 0.42 0.90 -15.05
N PRO A 38 -0.63 1.39 -15.75
CA PRO A 38 -0.59 2.73 -16.35
C PRO A 38 -0.30 3.81 -15.32
N LYS A 39 0.59 4.74 -15.66
CA LYS A 39 1.04 5.79 -14.74
C LYS A 39 -0.05 6.76 -14.33
N ASP A 40 -1.14 6.83 -15.07
CA ASP A 40 -2.28 7.68 -14.79
C ASP A 40 -3.36 6.98 -13.95
N THR A 41 -3.11 5.75 -13.53
CA THR A 41 -4.03 5.01 -12.67
C THR A 41 -4.15 5.75 -11.32
N PRO A 42 -5.36 6.12 -10.92
CA PRO A 42 -5.55 6.83 -9.65
C PRO A 42 -5.38 5.92 -8.44
N LEU A 43 -4.97 6.51 -7.33
CA LEU A 43 -4.95 5.83 -6.06
C LEU A 43 -6.38 5.50 -5.63
N ASP A 44 -6.61 4.27 -5.24
CA ASP A 44 -7.92 3.78 -4.83
C ASP A 44 -7.93 3.49 -3.34
N TYR A 45 -8.92 4.02 -2.65
CA TYR A 45 -9.13 3.76 -1.23
C TYR A 45 -10.29 2.79 -1.07
N ASP A 46 -9.99 1.63 -0.49
CA ASP A 46 -11.01 0.65 -0.16
C ASP A 46 -11.81 1.16 1.05
N ASP A 47 -11.08 1.68 2.05
CA ASP A 47 -11.65 2.41 3.17
C ASP A 47 -10.57 3.34 3.75
N GLU A 48 -10.79 3.96 4.91
CA GLU A 48 -9.84 4.86 5.55
C GLU A 48 -8.55 4.16 5.99
N GLU A 49 -8.60 2.85 6.12
CA GLU A 49 -7.50 2.06 6.66
C GLU A 49 -6.74 1.27 5.60
N ARG A 50 -7.20 1.29 4.36
CA ARG A 50 -6.65 0.44 3.32
C ARG A 50 -6.71 1.12 1.96
N TRP A 51 -5.59 1.14 1.25
CA TRP A 51 -5.53 1.77 -0.07
C TRP A 51 -4.46 1.15 -0.95
N GLY A 52 -4.57 1.41 -2.23
CA GLY A 52 -3.63 0.93 -3.24
C GLY A 52 -4.08 1.36 -4.63
N TRP A 53 -3.53 0.73 -5.64
CA TRP A 53 -3.90 0.99 -7.03
C TRP A 53 -4.69 -0.19 -7.58
N GLU A 54 -5.79 0.12 -8.27
CA GLU A 54 -6.59 -0.90 -8.90
C GLU A 54 -5.75 -1.66 -9.93
N GLY A 55 -5.80 -2.99 -9.88
CA GLY A 55 -5.00 -3.84 -10.74
C GLY A 55 -3.63 -4.21 -10.19
N ALA A 56 -3.21 -3.56 -9.10
CA ALA A 56 -1.97 -3.93 -8.42
C ALA A 56 -2.21 -5.07 -7.44
N THR A 57 -1.17 -5.87 -7.19
CA THR A 57 -1.24 -6.97 -6.23
C THR A 57 -0.84 -6.55 -4.82
N CYS A 58 -0.29 -5.35 -4.67
CA CYS A 58 0.14 -4.80 -3.39
C CYS A 58 -0.82 -3.72 -2.92
N TRP A 59 -0.95 -3.59 -1.61
CA TRP A 59 -1.75 -2.53 -1.00
C TRP A 59 -1.18 -2.15 0.36
N VAL A 60 -1.62 -0.99 0.87
CA VAL A 60 -1.25 -0.50 2.20
C VAL A 60 -2.42 -0.68 3.15
N ARG A 61 -2.13 -1.10 4.35
CA ARG A 61 -3.11 -1.15 5.44
C ARG A 61 -2.59 -0.41 6.65
N ARG A 62 -3.42 0.47 7.23
CA ARG A 62 -3.09 1.18 8.46
C ARG A 62 -3.51 0.34 9.66
N GLU A 63 -2.62 0.17 10.62
CA GLU A 63 -2.90 -0.52 11.88
C GLU A 63 -2.58 0.38 13.05
N VAL A 64 -3.40 0.30 14.08
CA VAL A 64 -3.17 1.03 15.33
C VAL A 64 -2.20 0.24 16.19
N ILE A 65 -1.20 0.94 16.73
CA ILE A 65 -0.34 0.40 17.79
C ILE A 65 -0.48 1.29 19.01
N GLN A 66 -0.40 0.69 20.16
CA GLN A 66 -0.53 1.42 21.41
C GLN A 66 0.82 1.73 22.04
#